data_91544fe36dd248b2dba75e75b55884d8
#
_entry.id   91544fe36dd248b2dba75e75b55884d8
#
_cell.length_a   1.000
_cell.length_b   1.000
_cell.length_c   1.000
_cell.angle_alpha   90.00
_cell.angle_beta   90.00
_cell.angle_gamma   90.00
#
_symmetry.space_group_name_H-M   'P 1'
#
loop_
_entity.id
_entity.type
_entity.pdbx_description
1 polymer ?
#
loop_
_entity_poly.entity_id
_entity_poly.type
_entity_poly.pdbx_seq_one_letter_code
_entity_poly.pdbx_strand_id
1 'polypeptide(L)'
;MERQLAVVTAEHAYLRSGAGETDGSNQTGIEDEIFSGWAVEILEEDPEKAFVKVLTHYGYEGYVRKTELRPMIKEELKERQEKSRFYRIGISEADLLDRPKVQGLPLELLLKNAIVEYLEDAPEGWCRVRSAAGREGYIHQENLRERREDDGFLLTEDRVDYFAKRREALAVSEEAFREGIVASAREFLGTQYRWGGKSSQGIDCSGLAFMSYLDNGLLIYRDASIEAGYPVKKIPVDALKKGDLIFFPGHVAIYLGDDKYIHSTGYTKTPCVTINSFRKEDPDFRADLVDKITECGSVFA
;
A
#
# COMPACT_ATOMS: atom_id res chain seq x y z
N MET A 1 24.64 -8.46 -14.04
CA MET A 1 24.99 -7.55 -12.92
C MET A 1 24.20 -7.98 -11.70
N GLU A 2 24.80 -7.93 -10.54
CA GLU A 2 24.10 -8.22 -9.28
C GLU A 2 23.06 -7.10 -9.03
N ARG A 3 21.85 -7.48 -8.61
CA ARG A 3 20.78 -6.49 -8.35
C ARG A 3 21.15 -5.67 -7.13
N GLN A 4 21.08 -4.36 -7.24
CA GLN A 4 21.28 -3.46 -6.12
C GLN A 4 19.92 -3.27 -5.41
N LEU A 5 19.90 -3.58 -4.12
CA LEU A 5 18.70 -3.50 -3.28
C LEU A 5 18.85 -2.39 -2.25
N ALA A 6 17.72 -1.83 -1.84
CA ALA A 6 17.67 -0.86 -0.76
C ALA A 6 16.37 -1.01 0.05
N VAL A 7 16.35 -0.43 1.23
CA VAL A 7 15.18 -0.34 2.10
C VAL A 7 14.88 1.12 2.41
N VAL A 8 13.60 1.49 2.42
CA VAL A 8 13.12 2.82 2.81
C VAL A 8 13.37 3.02 4.30
N THR A 9 14.05 4.11 4.66
CA THR A 9 14.36 4.47 6.06
C THR A 9 13.61 5.70 6.56
N ALA A 10 13.02 6.49 5.65
CA ALA A 10 12.09 7.55 6.01
C ALA A 10 10.76 6.98 6.50
N GLU A 11 9.97 7.74 7.24
CA GLU A 11 8.61 7.39 7.63
C GLU A 11 7.80 6.93 6.42
N HIS A 12 7.83 7.72 5.37
CA HIS A 12 7.40 7.40 4.01
C HIS A 12 8.27 8.16 3.00
N ALA A 13 8.31 7.69 1.78
CA ALA A 13 8.95 8.35 0.66
C ALA A 13 8.01 8.38 -0.55
N TYR A 14 8.10 9.44 -1.36
CA TYR A 14 7.32 9.53 -2.58
C TYR A 14 8.11 9.01 -3.77
N LEU A 15 7.52 8.12 -4.54
CA LEU A 15 7.95 7.80 -5.88
C LEU A 15 7.49 8.91 -6.83
N ARG A 16 8.40 9.38 -7.68
CA ARG A 16 8.17 10.47 -8.63
C ARG A 16 8.30 10.00 -10.07
N SER A 17 7.65 10.70 -10.98
CA SER A 17 7.75 10.44 -12.43
C SER A 17 9.12 10.80 -13.00
N GLY A 18 9.95 11.58 -12.32
CA GLY A 18 11.26 12.02 -12.78
C GLY A 18 12.28 12.26 -11.68
N ALA A 19 13.56 12.30 -12.06
CA ALA A 19 14.71 12.48 -11.17
C ALA A 19 14.94 13.93 -10.71
N GLY A 20 14.04 14.85 -11.01
CA GLY A 20 14.13 16.27 -10.62
C GLY A 20 13.13 16.67 -9.54
N GLU A 21 13.38 17.81 -8.90
CA GLU A 21 12.33 18.53 -8.21
C GLU A 21 11.32 19.02 -9.24
N THR A 22 10.03 19.12 -8.86
CA THR A 22 8.96 19.56 -9.76
C THR A 22 9.38 20.88 -10.43
N ASP A 23 9.23 20.95 -11.72
CA ASP A 23 9.59 22.10 -12.57
C ASP A 23 8.66 23.33 -12.40
N GLY A 24 7.84 23.34 -11.35
CA GLY A 24 6.83 24.36 -11.10
C GLY A 24 5.58 24.23 -11.98
N SER A 25 5.47 23.15 -12.79
CA SER A 25 4.20 22.81 -13.43
C SER A 25 3.18 22.38 -12.37
N ASN A 26 1.88 22.49 -12.66
CA ASN A 26 0.81 22.05 -11.76
C ASN A 26 0.77 20.53 -11.51
N GLN A 27 1.72 19.79 -12.06
CA GLN A 27 1.90 18.36 -11.83
C GLN A 27 2.83 18.16 -10.63
N THR A 28 2.34 17.44 -9.62
CA THR A 28 3.12 17.14 -8.41
C THR A 28 4.34 16.26 -8.70
N GLY A 29 4.35 15.54 -9.83
CA GLY A 29 5.33 14.52 -10.15
C GLY A 29 5.31 13.33 -9.19
N ILE A 30 4.34 13.26 -8.25
CA ILE A 30 4.16 12.13 -7.35
C ILE A 30 3.33 11.08 -8.07
N GLU A 31 3.85 9.85 -8.10
CA GLU A 31 3.19 8.69 -8.69
C GLU A 31 2.73 7.72 -7.60
N ASP A 32 3.49 7.61 -6.51
CA ASP A 32 3.20 6.66 -5.45
C ASP A 32 3.85 7.05 -4.12
N GLU A 33 3.46 6.37 -3.04
CA GLU A 33 4.00 6.49 -1.68
C GLU A 33 4.52 5.12 -1.21
N ILE A 34 5.71 5.06 -0.63
CA ILE A 34 6.32 3.85 -0.07
C ILE A 34 6.72 4.09 1.39
N PHE A 35 6.62 3.05 2.22
CA PHE A 35 6.73 3.17 3.67
C PHE A 35 8.04 2.66 4.25
N SER A 36 8.37 3.12 5.44
CA SER A 36 9.52 2.64 6.21
C SER A 36 9.58 1.11 6.22
N GLY A 37 10.74 0.60 5.90
CA GLY A 37 10.96 -0.83 5.82
C GLY A 37 10.56 -1.50 4.50
N TRP A 38 9.95 -0.81 3.54
CA TRP A 38 9.67 -1.41 2.22
C TRP A 38 10.95 -1.54 1.40
N ALA A 39 11.11 -2.71 0.77
CA ALA A 39 12.27 -3.00 -0.06
C ALA A 39 12.05 -2.54 -1.51
N VAL A 40 13.13 -2.11 -2.14
CA VAL A 40 13.17 -1.70 -3.55
C VAL A 40 14.44 -2.23 -4.22
N GLU A 41 14.38 -2.43 -5.53
CA GLU A 41 15.55 -2.66 -6.39
C GLU A 41 15.92 -1.33 -7.07
N ILE A 42 17.20 -0.96 -7.03
CA ILE A 42 17.73 0.21 -7.72
C ILE A 42 17.94 -0.17 -9.19
N LEU A 43 17.21 0.49 -10.09
CA LEU A 43 17.30 0.25 -11.55
C LEU A 43 18.34 1.15 -12.19
N GLU A 44 18.37 2.43 -11.81
CA GLU A 44 19.26 3.43 -12.37
C GLU A 44 19.77 4.33 -11.24
N GLU A 45 21.09 4.52 -11.19
CA GLU A 45 21.73 5.43 -10.25
C GLU A 45 22.72 6.32 -11.00
N ASP A 46 22.54 7.64 -10.87
CA ASP A 46 23.50 8.66 -11.28
C ASP A 46 24.09 9.28 -10.01
N PRO A 47 25.40 9.15 -9.77
CA PRO A 47 26.03 9.69 -8.55
C PRO A 47 25.83 11.20 -8.35
N GLU A 48 25.68 11.95 -9.43
CA GLU A 48 25.49 13.40 -9.39
C GLU A 48 24.05 13.84 -9.06
N LYS A 49 23.07 12.90 -9.13
CA LYS A 49 21.67 13.20 -8.86
C LYS A 49 21.26 12.81 -7.46
N ALA A 50 20.34 13.59 -6.88
CA ALA A 50 19.76 13.32 -5.55
C ALA A 50 18.74 12.17 -5.55
N PHE A 51 18.26 11.75 -6.73
CA PHE A 51 17.25 10.71 -6.91
C PHE A 51 17.82 9.49 -7.63
N VAL A 52 17.27 8.33 -7.29
CA VAL A 52 17.51 7.05 -8.01
C VAL A 52 16.18 6.51 -8.53
N LYS A 53 16.23 5.82 -9.67
CA LYS A 53 15.07 5.07 -10.17
C LYS A 53 15.02 3.71 -9.49
N VAL A 54 13.88 3.37 -8.96
CA VAL A 54 13.66 2.12 -8.23
C VAL A 54 12.49 1.33 -8.77
N LEU A 55 12.50 0.01 -8.51
CA LEU A 55 11.39 -0.91 -8.68
C LEU A 55 10.97 -1.41 -7.29
N THR A 56 9.70 -1.26 -6.97
CA THR A 56 9.14 -1.70 -5.68
C THR A 56 8.91 -3.21 -5.65
N HIS A 57 8.70 -3.77 -4.46
CA HIS A 57 8.35 -5.19 -4.28
C HIS A 57 6.99 -5.58 -4.85
N TYR A 58 6.18 -4.60 -5.27
CA TYR A 58 4.91 -4.80 -5.98
C TYR A 58 4.96 -4.42 -7.46
N GLY A 59 6.17 -4.24 -8.02
CA GLY A 59 6.39 -4.08 -9.47
C GLY A 59 6.13 -2.67 -10.01
N TYR A 60 6.10 -1.64 -9.15
CA TYR A 60 5.91 -0.25 -9.58
C TYR A 60 7.24 0.49 -9.63
N GLU A 61 7.44 1.32 -10.67
CA GLU A 61 8.68 2.06 -10.87
C GLU A 61 8.50 3.56 -10.56
N GLY A 62 9.58 4.19 -10.12
CA GLY A 62 9.60 5.63 -9.90
C GLY A 62 10.94 6.10 -9.34
N TYR A 63 11.07 7.41 -9.19
CA TYR A 63 12.26 8.03 -8.62
C TYR A 63 12.06 8.39 -7.16
N VAL A 64 13.01 8.03 -6.30
CA VAL A 64 13.01 8.31 -4.86
C VAL A 64 14.33 9.00 -4.46
N ARG A 65 14.32 9.82 -3.41
CA ARG A 65 15.53 10.47 -2.90
C ARG A 65 16.48 9.45 -2.30
N LYS A 66 17.77 9.52 -2.65
CA LYS A 66 18.81 8.64 -2.10
C LYS A 66 18.88 8.68 -0.57
N THR A 67 18.64 9.85 0.02
CA THR A 67 18.69 10.05 1.49
C THR A 67 17.55 9.36 2.24
N GLU A 68 16.52 8.90 1.54
CA GLU A 68 15.38 8.16 2.10
C GLU A 68 15.59 6.63 2.05
N LEU A 69 16.73 6.20 1.47
CA LEU A 69 17.08 4.81 1.28
C LEU A 69 18.36 4.43 2.02
N ARG A 70 18.41 3.18 2.48
CA ARG A 70 19.64 2.50 2.92
C ARG A 70 19.91 1.31 2.01
N PRO A 71 21.15 1.15 1.50
CA PRO A 71 21.54 -0.06 0.77
C PRO A 71 21.25 -1.33 1.58
N MET A 72 20.87 -2.39 0.90
CA MET A 72 20.57 -3.69 1.48
C MET A 72 21.16 -4.79 0.62
N ILE A 73 21.69 -5.85 1.23
CA ILE A 73 22.16 -7.04 0.53
C ILE A 73 21.04 -8.07 0.36
N LYS A 74 21.19 -8.98 -0.60
CA LYS A 74 20.22 -10.01 -0.92
C LYS A 74 19.92 -10.95 0.27
N GLU A 75 20.94 -11.23 1.07
CA GLU A 75 20.84 -12.05 2.28
C GLU A 75 19.91 -11.40 3.32
N GLU A 76 20.08 -10.09 3.57
CA GLU A 76 19.18 -9.34 4.45
C GLU A 76 17.73 -9.39 3.93
N LEU A 77 17.52 -9.23 2.61
CA LEU A 77 16.20 -9.33 2.03
C LEU A 77 15.57 -10.71 2.22
N LYS A 78 16.37 -11.80 2.15
CA LYS A 78 15.91 -13.16 2.43
C LYS A 78 15.49 -13.36 3.89
N GLU A 79 16.30 -12.85 4.84
CA GLU A 79 16.01 -12.95 6.27
C GLU A 79 14.67 -12.28 6.62
N ARG A 80 14.30 -11.22 5.88
CA ARG A 80 13.02 -10.52 6.05
C ARG A 80 11.79 -11.35 5.71
N GLN A 81 11.95 -12.52 5.07
CA GLN A 81 10.87 -13.49 4.84
C GLN A 81 10.52 -14.29 6.10
N GLU A 82 11.33 -14.20 7.17
CA GLU A 82 11.04 -14.86 8.44
C GLU A 82 9.90 -14.15 9.17
N LYS A 83 8.71 -14.76 9.13
CA LYS A 83 7.48 -14.21 9.72
C LYS A 83 7.54 -14.02 11.23
N SER A 84 8.42 -14.76 11.92
CA SER A 84 8.63 -14.64 13.37
C SER A 84 9.49 -13.44 13.79
N ARG A 85 10.10 -12.76 12.83
CA ARG A 85 11.07 -11.70 13.07
C ARG A 85 10.67 -10.34 12.52
N PHE A 86 9.96 -10.30 11.39
CA PHE A 86 9.56 -9.06 10.74
C PHE A 86 8.04 -8.91 10.71
N TYR A 87 7.55 -7.85 11.35
CA TYR A 87 6.16 -7.52 11.47
C TYR A 87 5.85 -6.21 10.73
N ARG A 88 4.58 -6.02 10.39
CA ARG A 88 4.07 -4.75 9.88
C ARG A 88 3.27 -4.03 10.96
N ILE A 89 3.24 -2.70 10.89
CA ILE A 89 2.35 -1.87 11.68
C ILE A 89 0.92 -2.14 11.22
N GLY A 90 0.05 -2.51 12.15
CA GLY A 90 -1.32 -2.94 11.86
C GLY A 90 -2.39 -1.87 12.11
N ILE A 91 -2.03 -0.74 12.70
CA ILE A 91 -2.89 0.42 12.94
C ILE A 91 -2.47 1.58 12.05
N SER A 92 -3.30 2.62 11.95
CA SER A 92 -3.06 3.75 11.05
C SER A 92 -1.68 4.39 11.25
N GLU A 93 -1.29 4.58 12.50
CA GLU A 93 -0.02 5.18 12.92
C GLU A 93 0.40 4.60 14.28
N ALA A 94 1.68 4.33 14.48
CA ALA A 94 2.24 3.86 15.73
C ALA A 94 3.52 4.63 16.07
N ASP A 95 3.64 5.10 17.31
CA ASP A 95 4.88 5.65 17.82
C ASP A 95 5.84 4.52 18.23
N LEU A 96 7.07 4.60 17.78
CA LEU A 96 8.20 3.88 18.38
C LEU A 96 8.64 4.65 19.63
N LEU A 97 8.46 4.07 20.81
CA LEU A 97 8.69 4.77 22.09
C LEU A 97 10.04 4.41 22.70
N ASP A 98 10.61 5.32 23.52
CA ASP A 98 11.88 5.12 24.24
C ASP A 98 11.79 4.08 25.36
N ARG A 99 10.58 3.77 25.84
CA ARG A 99 10.30 2.82 26.93
C ARG A 99 8.95 2.14 26.75
N PRO A 100 8.74 0.95 27.31
CA PRO A 100 7.50 0.18 27.17
C PRO A 100 6.37 0.74 28.06
N LYS A 101 5.93 1.95 27.80
CA LYS A 101 4.86 2.66 28.50
C LYS A 101 4.22 3.69 27.59
N VAL A 102 2.91 3.90 27.71
CA VAL A 102 2.17 4.93 26.97
C VAL A 102 2.67 6.36 27.18
N GLN A 103 3.44 6.61 28.28
CA GLN A 103 4.10 7.88 28.57
C GLN A 103 5.55 7.92 28.03
N GLY A 104 5.97 6.95 27.23
CA GLY A 104 7.27 6.98 26.54
C GLY A 104 7.40 8.17 25.62
N LEU A 105 8.61 8.61 25.36
CA LEU A 105 8.89 9.65 24.37
C LEU A 105 8.83 9.02 22.97
N PRO A 106 8.08 9.60 22.01
CA PRO A 106 8.10 9.14 20.63
C PRO A 106 9.48 9.41 20.01
N LEU A 107 10.07 8.34 19.50
CA LEU A 107 11.37 8.35 18.81
C LEU A 107 11.19 8.44 17.30
N GLU A 108 10.15 7.80 16.78
CA GLU A 108 9.84 7.69 15.36
C GLU A 108 8.36 7.42 15.18
N LEU A 109 7.74 8.02 14.17
CA LEU A 109 6.39 7.68 13.73
C LEU A 109 6.46 6.62 12.64
N LEU A 110 5.65 5.58 12.76
CA LEU A 110 5.54 4.48 11.80
C LEU A 110 4.11 4.40 11.27
N LEU A 111 3.95 4.50 9.97
CA LEU A 111 2.65 4.40 9.31
C LEU A 111 2.21 2.94 9.16
N LYS A 112 0.91 2.71 8.95
CA LYS A 112 0.36 1.39 8.66
C LYS A 112 1.13 0.72 7.51
N ASN A 113 1.44 -0.56 7.68
CA ASN A 113 2.28 -1.35 6.77
C ASN A 113 3.78 -0.99 6.73
N ALA A 114 4.27 -0.03 7.53
CA ALA A 114 5.70 0.05 7.81
C ALA A 114 6.18 -1.27 8.43
N ILE A 115 7.42 -1.68 8.10
CA ILE A 115 7.98 -2.96 8.54
C ILE A 115 9.04 -2.73 9.60
N VAL A 116 8.93 -3.45 10.71
CA VAL A 116 9.89 -3.44 11.82
C VAL A 116 10.45 -4.83 12.10
N GLU A 117 11.69 -4.89 12.58
CA GLU A 117 12.28 -6.12 13.09
C GLU A 117 11.93 -6.29 14.57
N TYR A 118 11.32 -7.42 14.90
CA TYR A 118 11.06 -7.82 16.28
C TYR A 118 12.35 -8.32 16.94
N LEU A 119 12.66 -7.82 18.12
CA LEU A 119 13.87 -8.16 18.85
C LEU A 119 13.58 -9.06 20.05
N GLU A 120 12.65 -8.65 20.92
CA GLU A 120 12.30 -9.37 22.15
C GLU A 120 10.99 -8.89 22.76
N ASP A 121 10.40 -9.71 23.61
CA ASP A 121 9.27 -9.33 24.45
C ASP A 121 9.66 -8.31 25.53
N ALA A 122 8.74 -7.43 25.87
CA ALA A 122 8.83 -6.50 26.99
C ALA A 122 7.58 -6.61 27.87
N PRO A 123 7.62 -6.12 29.14
CA PRO A 123 6.49 -6.24 30.04
C PRO A 123 5.19 -5.64 29.52
N GLU A 124 4.05 -6.14 30.05
CA GLU A 124 2.71 -5.58 29.82
C GLU A 124 2.26 -5.54 28.34
N GLY A 125 2.65 -6.53 27.54
CA GLY A 125 2.26 -6.62 26.12
C GLY A 125 3.04 -5.71 25.18
N TRP A 126 4.13 -5.13 25.63
CA TRP A 126 5.08 -4.43 24.80
C TRP A 126 6.11 -5.37 24.17
N CYS A 127 6.72 -4.94 23.09
CA CYS A 127 7.91 -5.58 22.52
C CYS A 127 8.92 -4.53 22.07
N ARG A 128 10.20 -4.92 22.11
CA ARG A 128 11.28 -4.12 21.57
C ARG A 128 11.44 -4.45 20.10
N VAL A 129 11.50 -3.42 19.28
CA VAL A 129 11.64 -3.55 17.82
C VAL A 129 12.73 -2.62 17.31
N ARG A 130 13.19 -2.89 16.09
CA ARG A 130 14.10 -2.02 15.34
C ARG A 130 13.41 -1.55 14.05
N SER A 131 13.38 -0.24 13.82
CA SER A 131 12.90 0.33 12.56
C SER A 131 13.92 0.17 11.43
N ALA A 132 13.50 0.40 10.19
CA ALA A 132 14.39 0.36 9.02
C ALA A 132 15.49 1.43 9.07
N ALA A 133 15.25 2.54 9.79
CA ALA A 133 16.26 3.56 10.09
C ALA A 133 17.31 3.11 11.12
N GLY A 134 17.19 1.88 11.67
CA GLY A 134 18.09 1.33 12.69
C GLY A 134 17.79 1.80 14.11
N ARG A 135 16.68 2.51 14.33
CA ARG A 135 16.27 3.00 15.65
C ARG A 135 15.57 1.89 16.43
N GLU A 136 16.01 1.66 17.66
CA GLU A 136 15.38 0.70 18.56
C GLU A 136 14.45 1.40 19.55
N GLY A 137 13.34 0.77 19.85
CA GLY A 137 12.35 1.26 20.80
C GLY A 137 11.23 0.25 21.02
N TYR A 138 10.14 0.69 21.57
CA TYR A 138 9.04 -0.15 22.03
C TYR A 138 7.74 0.16 21.31
N ILE A 139 7.04 -0.90 20.90
CA ILE A 139 5.69 -0.86 20.35
C ILE A 139 4.83 -1.86 21.12
N HIS A 140 3.55 -1.57 21.33
CA HIS A 140 2.63 -2.55 21.90
C HIS A 140 2.35 -3.65 20.88
N GLN A 141 2.37 -4.93 21.30
CA GLN A 141 2.22 -6.09 20.40
C GLN A 141 0.92 -6.06 19.60
N GLU A 142 -0.17 -5.54 20.19
CA GLU A 142 -1.46 -5.38 19.52
C GLU A 142 -1.43 -4.42 18.32
N ASN A 143 -0.39 -3.59 18.19
CA ASN A 143 -0.19 -2.70 17.05
C ASN A 143 0.60 -3.39 15.92
N LEU A 144 1.12 -4.58 16.16
CA LEU A 144 1.85 -5.35 15.17
C LEU A 144 0.93 -6.39 14.49
N ARG A 145 1.19 -6.65 13.23
CA ARG A 145 0.54 -7.72 12.46
C ARG A 145 1.59 -8.52 11.70
N GLU A 146 1.32 -9.80 11.52
CA GLU A 146 2.11 -10.65 10.64
C GLU A 146 2.05 -10.09 9.21
N ARG A 147 3.17 -10.12 8.50
CA ARG A 147 3.19 -9.82 7.07
C ARG A 147 2.49 -10.94 6.31
N ARG A 148 1.57 -10.59 5.44
CA ARG A 148 0.88 -11.51 4.53
C ARG A 148 1.53 -11.53 3.15
N GLU A 149 1.95 -10.36 2.66
CA GLU A 149 2.78 -10.18 1.47
C GLU A 149 4.27 -10.34 1.81
N ASP A 150 5.11 -10.49 0.80
CA ASP A 150 6.55 -10.65 0.96
C ASP A 150 7.34 -9.88 -0.11
N ASP A 151 8.67 -9.85 0.02
CA ASP A 151 9.57 -9.23 -0.95
C ASP A 151 9.98 -10.20 -2.08
N GLY A 152 9.27 -11.33 -2.26
CA GLY A 152 9.63 -12.42 -3.17
C GLY A 152 9.76 -11.97 -4.64
N PHE A 153 9.00 -10.95 -5.05
CA PHE A 153 9.14 -10.35 -6.39
C PHE A 153 10.55 -9.83 -6.64
N LEU A 154 11.19 -9.23 -5.65
CA LEU A 154 12.55 -8.73 -5.75
C LEU A 154 13.61 -9.85 -5.67
N LEU A 155 13.24 -11.03 -5.15
CA LEU A 155 14.12 -12.19 -5.00
C LEU A 155 14.11 -13.12 -6.21
N THR A 156 13.01 -13.13 -6.99
CA THR A 156 12.85 -14.05 -8.12
C THR A 156 13.49 -13.54 -9.41
N GLU A 157 13.98 -14.47 -10.21
CA GLU A 157 14.41 -14.20 -11.60
C GLU A 157 13.20 -14.22 -12.56
N ASP A 158 12.25 -15.14 -12.34
CA ASP A 158 11.01 -15.23 -13.11
C ASP A 158 9.94 -14.32 -12.51
N ARG A 159 9.74 -13.18 -13.12
CA ARG A 159 8.73 -12.18 -12.76
C ARG A 159 7.45 -12.25 -13.60
N VAL A 160 7.41 -13.17 -14.58
CA VAL A 160 6.23 -13.32 -15.45
C VAL A 160 5.03 -13.80 -14.63
N ASP A 161 3.95 -13.03 -14.69
CA ASP A 161 2.70 -13.29 -13.96
C ASP A 161 2.89 -13.54 -12.45
N TYR A 162 3.95 -12.99 -11.86
CA TYR A 162 4.27 -13.20 -10.45
C TYR A 162 3.08 -12.89 -9.52
N PHE A 163 2.47 -11.73 -9.69
CA PHE A 163 1.37 -11.29 -8.83
C PHE A 163 0.08 -12.07 -9.12
N ALA A 164 -0.20 -12.40 -10.38
CA ALA A 164 -1.37 -13.21 -10.75
C ALA A 164 -1.31 -14.60 -10.12
N LYS A 165 -0.14 -15.26 -10.10
CA LYS A 165 0.09 -16.57 -9.47
C LYS A 165 -0.09 -16.52 -7.95
N ARG A 166 0.18 -15.39 -7.29
CA ARG A 166 0.04 -15.24 -5.83
C ARG A 166 -1.40 -15.34 -5.35
N ARG A 167 -2.38 -15.03 -6.19
CA ARG A 167 -3.80 -15.22 -5.85
C ARG A 167 -4.11 -16.68 -5.48
N GLU A 168 -3.52 -17.66 -6.16
CA GLU A 168 -3.74 -19.09 -5.92
C GLU A 168 -3.19 -19.56 -4.57
N ALA A 169 -2.25 -18.81 -4.00
CA ALA A 169 -1.64 -19.08 -2.69
C ALA A 169 -2.41 -18.51 -1.49
N LEU A 170 -3.53 -17.79 -1.73
CA LEU A 170 -4.35 -17.26 -0.64
C LEU A 170 -4.97 -18.37 0.18
N ALA A 171 -4.62 -18.43 1.47
CA ALA A 171 -5.08 -19.47 2.41
C ALA A 171 -6.42 -19.10 3.10
N VAL A 172 -7.24 -18.25 2.49
CA VAL A 172 -8.51 -17.78 3.04
C VAL A 172 -9.66 -18.05 2.05
N SER A 173 -10.89 -18.21 2.55
CA SER A 173 -12.07 -18.35 1.70
C SER A 173 -12.35 -17.06 0.92
N GLU A 174 -13.02 -17.19 -0.24
CA GLU A 174 -13.45 -16.02 -1.03
C GLU A 174 -14.27 -15.04 -0.18
N GLU A 175 -15.22 -15.53 0.61
CA GLU A 175 -16.07 -14.73 1.47
C GLU A 175 -15.26 -13.94 2.50
N ALA A 176 -14.37 -14.60 3.24
CA ALA A 176 -13.51 -13.96 4.23
C ALA A 176 -12.58 -12.92 3.60
N PHE A 177 -12.05 -13.20 2.40
CA PHE A 177 -11.20 -12.26 1.67
C PHE A 177 -11.98 -11.01 1.26
N ARG A 178 -13.19 -11.17 0.70
CA ARG A 178 -14.06 -10.07 0.29
C ARG A 178 -14.48 -9.18 1.46
N GLU A 179 -14.86 -9.78 2.60
CA GLU A 179 -15.15 -9.04 3.83
C GLU A 179 -13.92 -8.30 4.36
N GLY A 180 -12.75 -8.93 4.29
CA GLY A 180 -11.48 -8.30 4.67
C GLY A 180 -11.15 -7.06 3.85
N ILE A 181 -11.33 -7.11 2.51
CA ILE A 181 -11.12 -5.94 1.63
C ILE A 181 -12.05 -4.79 2.05
N VAL A 182 -13.34 -5.07 2.24
CA VAL A 182 -14.31 -4.03 2.63
C VAL A 182 -13.99 -3.47 4.01
N ALA A 183 -13.60 -4.31 4.98
CA ALA A 183 -13.18 -3.87 6.30
C ALA A 183 -11.98 -2.94 6.23
N SER A 184 -10.92 -3.35 5.50
CA SER A 184 -9.71 -2.53 5.30
C SER A 184 -10.00 -1.20 4.61
N ALA A 185 -10.85 -1.19 3.57
CA ALA A 185 -11.24 0.05 2.89
C ALA A 185 -11.97 1.03 3.82
N ARG A 186 -12.84 0.52 4.71
CA ARG A 186 -13.60 1.34 5.66
C ARG A 186 -12.74 2.00 6.74
N GLU A 187 -11.57 1.47 7.05
CA GLU A 187 -10.62 2.09 7.98
C GLU A 187 -10.13 3.46 7.49
N PHE A 188 -10.17 3.71 6.19
CA PHE A 188 -9.78 4.98 5.58
C PHE A 188 -10.92 6.00 5.44
N LEU A 189 -12.15 5.70 5.88
CA LEU A 189 -13.27 6.66 5.77
C LEU A 189 -12.92 8.02 6.37
N GLY A 190 -13.14 9.08 5.58
CA GLY A 190 -12.83 10.46 5.98
C GLY A 190 -11.38 10.87 5.75
N THR A 191 -10.47 9.95 5.43
CA THR A 191 -9.09 10.30 5.05
C THR A 191 -9.08 11.21 3.84
N GLN A 192 -8.34 12.31 3.90
CA GLN A 192 -8.24 13.27 2.80
C GLN A 192 -7.72 12.64 1.50
N TYR A 193 -8.20 13.15 0.37
CA TYR A 193 -7.62 12.80 -0.92
C TYR A 193 -6.20 13.37 -1.05
N ARG A 194 -5.24 12.53 -1.39
CA ARG A 194 -3.87 12.92 -1.73
C ARG A 194 -3.44 12.13 -2.96
N TRP A 195 -3.11 12.83 -4.04
CA TRP A 195 -2.58 12.19 -5.25
C TRP A 195 -1.31 11.39 -4.93
N GLY A 196 -1.25 10.13 -5.38
CA GLY A 196 -0.15 9.21 -5.11
C GLY A 196 -0.09 8.67 -3.67
N GLY A 197 -0.98 9.10 -2.77
CA GLY A 197 -0.98 8.68 -1.37
C GLY A 197 -1.55 7.29 -1.13
N LYS A 198 -1.06 6.63 -0.05
CA LYS A 198 -1.51 5.30 0.41
C LYS A 198 -1.64 5.20 1.93
N SER A 199 -1.58 6.31 2.66
CA SER A 199 -1.57 6.34 4.12
C SER A 199 -2.80 7.01 4.73
N SER A 200 -2.92 6.93 6.07
CA SER A 200 -3.89 7.69 6.86
C SER A 200 -3.74 9.21 6.72
N GLN A 201 -2.55 9.66 6.32
CA GLN A 201 -2.27 11.09 6.11
C GLN A 201 -2.83 11.62 4.80
N GLY A 202 -3.19 10.73 3.87
CA GLY A 202 -3.82 11.03 2.60
C GLY A 202 -3.72 9.86 1.63
N ILE A 203 -4.79 9.62 0.89
CA ILE A 203 -4.90 8.45 0.02
C ILE A 203 -5.63 8.79 -1.28
N ASP A 204 -5.16 8.28 -2.43
CA ASP A 204 -5.90 8.39 -3.69
C ASP A 204 -6.82 7.18 -3.94
N CYS A 205 -7.51 7.18 -5.07
CA CYS A 205 -8.49 6.14 -5.38
C CYS A 205 -7.86 4.75 -5.54
N SER A 206 -6.78 4.65 -6.30
CA SER A 206 -6.08 3.40 -6.54
C SER A 206 -5.22 2.98 -5.33
N GLY A 207 -4.72 3.95 -4.54
CA GLY A 207 -4.09 3.69 -3.25
C GLY A 207 -5.04 3.04 -2.25
N LEU A 208 -6.29 3.48 -2.19
CA LEU A 208 -7.33 2.86 -1.36
C LEU A 208 -7.57 1.40 -1.78
N ALA A 209 -7.72 1.15 -3.09
CA ALA A 209 -7.86 -0.20 -3.61
C ALA A 209 -6.62 -1.05 -3.28
N PHE A 210 -5.43 -0.55 -3.62
CA PHE A 210 -4.15 -1.23 -3.38
C PHE A 210 -3.97 -1.62 -1.91
N MET A 211 -4.15 -0.66 -0.97
CA MET A 211 -3.97 -0.90 0.46
C MET A 211 -5.01 -1.88 1.02
N SER A 212 -6.24 -1.82 0.53
CA SER A 212 -7.29 -2.76 0.96
C SER A 212 -6.96 -4.21 0.58
N TYR A 213 -6.36 -4.42 -0.60
CA TYR A 213 -5.92 -5.75 -1.03
C TYR A 213 -4.62 -6.19 -0.35
N LEU A 214 -3.63 -5.30 -0.22
CA LEU A 214 -2.37 -5.57 0.47
C LEU A 214 -2.60 -6.02 1.92
N ASP A 215 -3.50 -5.36 2.65
CA ASP A 215 -3.86 -5.73 4.03
C ASP A 215 -4.40 -7.17 4.14
N ASN A 216 -4.96 -7.68 3.05
CA ASN A 216 -5.47 -9.04 2.93
C ASN A 216 -4.49 -10.01 2.24
N GLY A 217 -3.25 -9.57 1.99
CA GLY A 217 -2.15 -10.41 1.50
C GLY A 217 -2.09 -10.56 -0.01
N LEU A 218 -2.75 -9.69 -0.78
CA LEU A 218 -2.71 -9.73 -2.24
C LEU A 218 -2.28 -8.39 -2.82
N LEU A 219 -1.26 -8.40 -3.64
CA LEU A 219 -0.78 -7.24 -4.38
C LEU A 219 -1.54 -7.14 -5.72
N ILE A 220 -2.20 -6.02 -5.94
CA ILE A 220 -2.84 -5.65 -7.22
C ILE A 220 -2.03 -4.55 -7.91
N TYR A 221 -2.37 -4.23 -9.16
CA TYR A 221 -1.72 -3.10 -9.83
C TYR A 221 -2.00 -1.78 -9.10
N ARG A 222 -1.00 -0.91 -9.04
CA ARG A 222 -1.08 0.32 -8.22
C ARG A 222 -2.03 1.37 -8.80
N ASP A 223 -2.16 1.43 -10.13
CA ASP A 223 -2.97 2.44 -10.79
C ASP A 223 -4.42 1.99 -11.05
N ALA A 224 -5.26 2.94 -11.44
CA ALA A 224 -6.70 2.72 -11.67
C ALA A 224 -6.97 2.04 -13.02
N SER A 225 -6.37 0.86 -13.24
CA SER A 225 -6.57 0.02 -14.43
C SER A 225 -6.37 -1.46 -14.13
N ILE A 226 -6.90 -2.33 -14.99
CA ILE A 226 -6.60 -3.76 -14.96
C ILE A 226 -5.34 -4.00 -15.79
N GLU A 227 -4.29 -4.50 -15.15
CA GLU A 227 -2.98 -4.69 -15.77
C GLU A 227 -2.63 -6.18 -15.91
N ALA A 228 -1.97 -6.53 -17.02
CA ALA A 228 -1.51 -7.88 -17.26
C ALA A 228 -0.44 -8.28 -16.23
N GLY A 229 -0.42 -9.57 -15.84
CA GLY A 229 0.51 -10.06 -14.81
C GLY A 229 0.04 -9.86 -13.37
N TYR A 230 -1.06 -9.10 -13.18
CA TYR A 230 -1.70 -8.91 -11.86
C TYR A 230 -2.98 -9.73 -11.72
N PRO A 231 -3.46 -9.94 -10.46
CA PRO A 231 -4.54 -10.91 -10.19
C PRO A 231 -5.93 -10.44 -10.61
N VAL A 232 -6.15 -9.13 -10.77
CA VAL A 232 -7.46 -8.59 -11.14
C VAL A 232 -7.78 -8.91 -12.60
N LYS A 233 -8.92 -9.55 -12.86
CA LYS A 233 -9.43 -9.87 -14.19
C LYS A 233 -10.77 -9.20 -14.43
N LYS A 234 -11.06 -8.88 -15.69
CA LYS A 234 -12.30 -8.23 -16.09
C LYS A 234 -13.51 -9.13 -15.87
N ILE A 235 -14.57 -8.55 -15.32
CA ILE A 235 -15.87 -9.19 -15.12
C ILE A 235 -17.00 -8.30 -15.68
N PRO A 236 -18.18 -8.88 -16.02
CA PRO A 236 -19.38 -8.11 -16.33
C PRO A 236 -19.85 -7.30 -15.11
N VAL A 237 -20.50 -6.15 -15.35
CA VAL A 237 -21.01 -5.27 -14.28
C VAL A 237 -22.06 -5.97 -13.41
N ASP A 238 -22.92 -6.80 -14.02
CA ASP A 238 -23.94 -7.59 -13.33
C ASP A 238 -23.40 -8.77 -12.52
N ALA A 239 -22.09 -9.09 -12.66
CA ALA A 239 -21.38 -10.08 -11.86
C ALA A 239 -20.65 -9.49 -10.64
N LEU A 240 -20.77 -8.19 -10.39
CA LEU A 240 -20.12 -7.52 -9.25
C LEU A 240 -20.51 -8.14 -7.92
N LYS A 241 -19.51 -8.45 -7.12
CA LYS A 241 -19.65 -8.89 -5.73
C LYS A 241 -18.85 -7.96 -4.81
N LYS A 242 -19.23 -7.96 -3.54
CA LYS A 242 -18.51 -7.21 -2.49
C LYS A 242 -16.99 -7.40 -2.60
N GLY A 243 -16.24 -6.31 -2.54
CA GLY A 243 -14.78 -6.29 -2.64
C GLY A 243 -14.25 -6.23 -4.08
N ASP A 244 -15.09 -6.37 -5.13
CA ASP A 244 -14.65 -6.19 -6.52
C ASP A 244 -14.41 -4.70 -6.83
N LEU A 245 -13.65 -4.46 -7.90
CA LEU A 245 -13.25 -3.13 -8.34
C LEU A 245 -14.14 -2.63 -9.47
N ILE A 246 -14.43 -1.33 -9.44
CA ILE A 246 -15.19 -0.62 -10.46
C ILE A 246 -14.30 0.48 -11.00
N PHE A 247 -14.06 0.47 -12.31
CA PHE A 247 -13.18 1.43 -12.97
C PHE A 247 -13.97 2.47 -13.74
N PHE A 248 -13.50 3.69 -13.68
CA PHE A 248 -14.00 4.87 -14.40
C PHE A 248 -12.80 5.54 -15.09
N PRO A 249 -12.98 6.51 -15.98
CA PRO A 249 -11.85 7.22 -16.58
C PRO A 249 -10.93 7.85 -15.51
N GLY A 250 -9.71 7.29 -15.34
CA GLY A 250 -8.73 7.76 -14.35
C GLY A 250 -9.13 7.58 -12.88
N HIS A 251 -10.05 6.64 -12.57
CA HIS A 251 -10.56 6.46 -11.23
C HIS A 251 -10.99 5.01 -10.96
N VAL A 252 -10.91 4.59 -9.67
CA VAL A 252 -11.34 3.27 -9.23
C VAL A 252 -12.08 3.35 -7.89
N ALA A 253 -13.05 2.45 -7.70
CA ALA A 253 -13.79 2.26 -6.45
C ALA A 253 -13.86 0.78 -6.08
N ILE A 254 -14.18 0.49 -4.82
CA ILE A 254 -14.43 -0.87 -4.31
C ILE A 254 -15.93 -1.03 -4.09
N TYR A 255 -16.52 -2.06 -4.66
CA TYR A 255 -17.93 -2.38 -4.46
C TYR A 255 -18.19 -2.95 -3.07
N LEU A 256 -19.16 -2.40 -2.36
CA LEU A 256 -19.52 -2.80 -0.98
C LEU A 256 -20.67 -3.80 -0.88
N GLY A 257 -21.33 -4.09 -2.01
CA GLY A 257 -22.65 -4.71 -2.01
C GLY A 257 -23.78 -3.67 -1.87
N ASP A 258 -25.03 -4.12 -2.03
CA ASP A 258 -26.26 -3.31 -1.82
C ASP A 258 -26.27 -1.98 -2.57
N ASP A 259 -25.76 -1.99 -3.82
CA ASP A 259 -25.63 -0.82 -4.69
C ASP A 259 -24.76 0.31 -4.09
N LYS A 260 -23.82 0.00 -3.21
CA LYS A 260 -22.88 0.97 -2.61
C LYS A 260 -21.43 0.68 -3.04
N TYR A 261 -20.63 1.74 -3.10
CA TYR A 261 -19.19 1.64 -3.34
C TYR A 261 -18.44 2.66 -2.48
N ILE A 262 -17.19 2.31 -2.13
CA ILE A 262 -16.28 3.18 -1.40
C ILE A 262 -15.13 3.59 -2.32
N HIS A 263 -14.76 4.86 -2.26
CA HIS A 263 -13.65 5.40 -3.04
C HIS A 263 -13.01 6.61 -2.36
N SER A 264 -11.76 6.90 -2.67
CA SER A 264 -11.14 8.19 -2.37
C SER A 264 -11.35 9.11 -3.57
N THR A 265 -11.96 10.27 -3.38
CA THR A 265 -12.30 11.19 -4.48
C THR A 265 -11.84 12.61 -4.19
N GLY A 266 -11.17 13.22 -5.19
CA GLY A 266 -10.81 14.64 -5.19
C GLY A 266 -11.94 15.56 -5.64
N TYR A 267 -13.02 15.00 -6.18
CA TYR A 267 -14.14 15.73 -6.76
C TYR A 267 -15.35 15.78 -5.82
N THR A 268 -15.23 16.53 -4.74
CA THR A 268 -16.33 16.81 -3.81
C THR A 268 -16.04 18.13 -3.08
N LYS A 269 -17.05 18.61 -2.32
CA LYS A 269 -16.82 19.74 -1.40
C LYS A 269 -15.79 19.41 -0.32
N THR A 270 -15.65 18.12 0.01
CA THR A 270 -14.68 17.59 0.96
C THR A 270 -13.94 16.44 0.31
N PRO A 271 -12.80 16.67 -0.35
CA PRO A 271 -12.00 15.61 -0.97
C PRO A 271 -11.53 14.59 0.05
N CYS A 272 -12.12 13.40 0.05
CA CYS A 272 -11.80 12.34 1.02
C CYS A 272 -12.29 10.96 0.56
N VAL A 273 -11.99 9.95 1.38
CA VAL A 273 -12.60 8.62 1.26
C VAL A 273 -14.06 8.69 1.72
N THR A 274 -14.96 8.28 0.85
CA THR A 274 -16.41 8.34 1.08
C THR A 274 -17.12 7.15 0.45
N ILE A 275 -18.38 6.95 0.85
CA ILE A 275 -19.27 5.94 0.27
C ILE A 275 -20.32 6.66 -0.59
N ASN A 276 -20.59 6.12 -1.77
CA ASN A 276 -21.61 6.60 -2.67
C ASN A 276 -22.51 5.45 -3.16
N SER A 277 -23.66 5.81 -3.73
CA SER A 277 -24.69 4.88 -4.20
C SER A 277 -24.77 4.81 -5.72
N PHE A 278 -25.16 3.63 -6.23
CA PHE A 278 -25.60 3.43 -7.61
C PHE A 278 -27.08 3.79 -7.81
N ARG A 279 -27.88 3.92 -6.73
CA ARG A 279 -29.30 4.23 -6.79
C ARG A 279 -29.51 5.72 -7.00
N LYS A 280 -30.24 6.07 -8.06
CA LYS A 280 -30.51 7.48 -8.43
C LYS A 280 -31.30 8.25 -7.38
N GLU A 281 -32.10 7.56 -6.60
CA GLU A 281 -32.93 8.12 -5.52
C GLU A 281 -32.15 8.42 -4.24
N ASP A 282 -30.93 7.89 -4.09
CA ASP A 282 -30.12 8.10 -2.91
C ASP A 282 -29.42 9.48 -2.95
N PRO A 283 -29.32 10.20 -1.82
CA PRO A 283 -28.74 11.55 -1.78
C PRO A 283 -27.23 11.59 -2.09
N ASP A 284 -26.57 10.45 -1.99
CA ASP A 284 -25.14 10.24 -2.26
C ASP A 284 -24.88 9.65 -3.66
N PHE A 285 -25.89 9.63 -4.55
CA PHE A 285 -25.74 9.20 -5.94
C PHE A 285 -24.82 10.14 -6.73
N ARG A 286 -23.90 9.57 -7.52
CA ARG A 286 -22.92 10.29 -8.33
C ARG A 286 -23.13 9.97 -9.81
N ALA A 287 -24.06 10.70 -10.48
CA ALA A 287 -24.32 10.55 -11.92
C ALA A 287 -23.06 10.76 -12.78
N ASP A 288 -22.17 11.65 -12.37
CA ASP A 288 -20.90 11.92 -13.05
C ASP A 288 -19.93 10.74 -13.09
N LEU A 289 -20.11 9.75 -12.21
CA LEU A 289 -19.34 8.51 -12.17
C LEU A 289 -20.11 7.33 -12.75
N VAL A 290 -21.32 7.08 -12.25
CA VAL A 290 -22.08 5.85 -12.57
C VAL A 290 -22.32 5.68 -14.07
N ASP A 291 -22.61 6.78 -14.78
CA ASP A 291 -22.83 6.77 -16.24
C ASP A 291 -21.51 6.57 -17.04
N LYS A 292 -20.34 6.52 -16.35
CA LYS A 292 -19.01 6.43 -16.97
C LYS A 292 -18.23 5.18 -16.54
N ILE A 293 -18.89 4.15 -16.02
CA ILE A 293 -18.20 2.88 -15.71
C ILE A 293 -17.58 2.34 -16.99
N THR A 294 -16.25 2.14 -16.99
CA THR A 294 -15.51 1.60 -18.14
C THR A 294 -15.41 0.08 -18.08
N GLU A 295 -15.16 -0.45 -16.89
CA GLU A 295 -15.02 -1.89 -16.65
C GLU A 295 -15.14 -2.22 -15.16
N CYS A 296 -15.32 -3.50 -14.86
CA CYS A 296 -15.26 -4.04 -13.50
C CYS A 296 -14.23 -5.15 -13.45
N GLY A 297 -13.64 -5.34 -12.27
CA GLY A 297 -12.59 -6.33 -12.08
C GLY A 297 -12.73 -7.10 -10.78
N SER A 298 -12.38 -8.39 -10.83
CA SER A 298 -12.34 -9.29 -9.68
C SER A 298 -11.06 -10.10 -9.67
N VAL A 299 -10.59 -10.45 -8.48
CA VAL A 299 -9.52 -11.44 -8.31
C VAL A 299 -10.05 -12.87 -8.29
N PHE A 300 -11.37 -13.06 -8.37
CA PHE A 300 -12.06 -14.35 -8.39
C PHE A 300 -12.75 -14.62 -9.75
N ALA A 301 -12.28 -13.97 -10.82
CA ALA A 301 -12.77 -14.19 -12.18
C ALA A 301 -12.13 -15.42 -12.82
#